data_7fc3dce7853b31d87d64a32ed9fb1fc9
#
_entry.id   7fc3dce7853b31d87d64a32ed9fb1fc9
#
_cell.length_a   1.000
_cell.length_b   1.000
_cell.length_c   1.000
_cell.angle_alpha   90.00
_cell.angle_beta   90.00
_cell.angle_gamma   90.00
#
_symmetry.space_group_name_H-M   'P 1'
#
loop_
_entity.id
_entity.type
_entity.pdbx_description
1 polymer ?
#
loop_
_entity_poly.entity_id
_entity_poly.type
_entity_poly.pdbx_seq_one_letter_code
_entity_poly.pdbx_strand_id
1 'polypeptide(L)'
;EPSSRLRGRSRWWCYERGFMADLVTITIDGKQTTAEKGTLVIEAARKIGVEIPAFCYYEGYSLQAACRMCLVEVEKMPKLQPGCTLPVAEGMVVLTDSPKVTEARKTTLEFLLTNHPLDCPICDKGGECELQDMVFRYGAGESRFTEIKHHGDEKQWSPMVYYDPARCILCYRCIRVCDEGLGVGALGLTYRGVHAEITPSHGDHLECDECGMCIDICPVGALTSGSYRYKSRPWEMNHAGTVCTHCSNGCKTTLAIRNGEILRANNRDQSGINGEFLCAKGRFGYDFVHSEERLQSPLVRKDGQLVETSWSEALTLVARKFAEVKQRGGKFGVIGSTRTTNEENYYLQKFARQGLGTGNIDHHRSGDVASFLNALAGKREALASVEDLYTTKAALVIGTELSQQHPLLAFQLRANHRHHGSSTYAVTRGPVREDDYAARSLRAGEGEQIEALEQLRGDLSKHASVVILFGDSVKGADVAKLVAF
;
A
#
# COMPACT_ATOMS: atom_id res chain seq x y z
N GLU A 1 13.24 18.34 18.94
CA GLU A 1 12.63 19.15 17.87
C GLU A 1 11.78 18.26 16.97
N PRO A 2 10.49 18.47 16.85
CA PRO A 2 9.67 17.73 15.90
C PRO A 2 9.88 18.30 14.50
N SER A 3 10.61 17.59 13.65
CA SER A 3 10.80 17.92 12.27
C SER A 3 9.45 18.01 11.54
N SER A 4 9.13 19.17 11.01
CA SER A 4 8.03 19.42 10.09
C SER A 4 8.20 18.57 8.83
N ARG A 5 7.59 17.40 8.80
CA ARG A 5 7.50 16.57 7.58
C ARG A 5 6.34 17.10 6.74
N LEU A 6 6.66 17.85 5.71
CA LEU A 6 5.76 18.05 4.59
C LEU A 6 5.42 16.66 4.00
N ARG A 7 4.26 16.14 4.34
CA ARG A 7 3.74 14.91 3.77
C ARG A 7 3.44 15.19 2.30
N GLY A 8 4.23 14.60 1.42
CA GLY A 8 3.94 14.59 0.00
C GLY A 8 2.55 13.98 -0.22
N ARG A 9 1.75 14.62 -1.04
CA ARG A 9 0.43 14.09 -1.43
C ARG A 9 0.62 12.69 -1.97
N SER A 10 -0.15 11.73 -1.47
CA SER A 10 -0.35 10.47 -2.17
C SER A 10 -1.09 10.78 -3.47
N ARG A 11 -0.39 10.70 -4.61
CA ARG A 11 -0.93 11.00 -5.96
C ARG A 11 -2.05 10.07 -6.41
N TRP A 12 -2.41 9.12 -5.60
CA TRP A 12 -3.30 8.01 -5.93
C TRP A 12 -4.79 8.39 -6.06
N TRP A 13 -5.22 9.60 -5.59
CA TRP A 13 -6.63 9.96 -5.51
C TRP A 13 -7.00 11.33 -6.10
N CYS A 14 -6.02 12.13 -6.56
CA CYS A 14 -6.33 13.44 -7.14
C CYS A 14 -6.48 13.35 -8.66
N TYR A 15 -7.70 13.22 -9.12
CA TYR A 15 -8.10 13.56 -10.47
C TYR A 15 -8.05 15.09 -10.59
N GLU A 16 -6.97 15.64 -11.14
CA GLU A 16 -6.93 17.05 -11.53
C GLU A 16 -7.84 17.24 -12.77
N ARG A 17 -9.07 17.69 -12.52
CA ARG A 17 -9.84 18.33 -13.59
C ARG A 17 -9.18 19.67 -13.87
N GLY A 18 -8.61 19.81 -15.04
CA GLY A 18 -8.10 21.08 -15.56
C GLY A 18 -9.23 22.05 -15.88
N PHE A 19 -9.86 22.58 -14.84
CA PHE A 19 -10.70 23.78 -14.89
C PHE A 19 -10.01 24.84 -14.04
N MET A 20 -10.06 26.11 -14.47
CA MET A 20 -9.70 27.23 -13.58
C MET A 20 -10.63 27.11 -12.36
N ALA A 21 -10.09 26.64 -11.25
CA ALA A 21 -10.87 26.43 -10.04
C ALA A 21 -11.24 27.79 -9.46
N ASP A 22 -12.51 28.01 -9.14
CA ASP A 22 -12.95 29.17 -8.37
C ASP A 22 -12.25 29.17 -7.01
N LEU A 23 -11.35 30.13 -6.79
CA LEU A 23 -10.66 30.29 -5.52
C LEU A 23 -11.54 31.09 -4.58
N VAL A 24 -11.64 30.66 -3.33
CA VAL A 24 -12.29 31.36 -2.24
C VAL A 24 -11.29 31.76 -1.18
N THR A 25 -11.48 32.93 -0.58
CA THR A 25 -10.65 33.45 0.51
C THR A 25 -11.29 33.14 1.84
N ILE A 26 -10.54 32.54 2.74
CA ILE A 26 -11.00 32.18 4.09
C ILE A 26 -9.98 32.62 5.13
N THR A 27 -10.42 32.74 6.37
CA THR A 27 -9.55 33.01 7.52
C THR A 27 -9.62 31.84 8.50
N ILE A 28 -8.50 31.26 8.85
CA ILE A 28 -8.41 30.18 9.84
C ILE A 28 -7.47 30.62 10.95
N ASP A 29 -7.95 30.69 12.18
CA ASP A 29 -7.23 31.16 13.37
C ASP A 29 -6.49 32.49 13.12
N GLY A 30 -7.17 33.44 12.47
CA GLY A 30 -6.64 34.75 12.12
C GLY A 30 -5.70 34.78 10.92
N LYS A 31 -5.37 33.65 10.31
CA LYS A 31 -4.52 33.56 9.10
C LYS A 31 -5.40 33.50 7.86
N GLN A 32 -5.26 34.49 6.98
CA GLN A 32 -5.97 34.47 5.69
C GLN A 32 -5.28 33.50 4.71
N THR A 33 -6.06 32.73 3.97
CA THR A 33 -5.60 31.81 2.95
C THR A 33 -6.63 31.68 1.83
N THR A 34 -6.19 31.16 0.68
CA THR A 34 -7.07 30.83 -0.45
C THR A 34 -7.12 29.32 -0.66
N ALA A 35 -8.30 28.83 -1.01
CA ALA A 35 -8.49 27.43 -1.36
C ALA A 35 -9.50 27.32 -2.52
N GLU A 36 -9.44 26.22 -3.25
CA GLU A 36 -10.43 25.91 -4.27
C GLU A 36 -11.81 25.72 -3.66
N LYS A 37 -12.82 26.25 -4.30
CA LYS A 37 -14.22 26.04 -3.89
C LYS A 37 -14.52 24.55 -3.79
N GLY A 38 -15.09 24.12 -2.66
CA GLY A 38 -15.34 22.71 -2.38
C GLY A 38 -14.25 21.99 -1.60
N THR A 39 -13.04 22.60 -1.42
CA THR A 39 -12.04 22.09 -0.49
C THR A 39 -12.62 22.03 0.92
N LEU A 40 -12.32 20.96 1.68
CA LEU A 40 -12.79 20.84 3.05
C LEU A 40 -11.98 21.72 4.00
N VAL A 41 -12.62 22.24 5.04
CA VAL A 41 -11.95 23.09 6.05
C VAL A 41 -10.73 22.39 6.65
N ILE A 42 -10.79 21.08 6.93
CA ILE A 42 -9.66 20.30 7.45
C ILE A 42 -8.46 20.29 6.47
N GLU A 43 -8.71 20.24 5.16
CA GLU A 43 -7.68 20.24 4.14
C GLU A 43 -7.09 21.64 3.95
N ALA A 44 -7.94 22.66 3.94
CA ALA A 44 -7.50 24.07 3.85
C ALA A 44 -6.65 24.46 5.06
N ALA A 45 -7.03 24.04 6.28
CA ALA A 45 -6.26 24.25 7.50
C ALA A 45 -4.87 23.58 7.42
N ARG A 46 -4.81 22.34 6.94
CA ARG A 46 -3.55 21.59 6.78
C ARG A 46 -2.56 22.31 5.82
N LYS A 47 -3.07 22.93 4.74
CA LYS A 47 -2.23 23.66 3.77
C LYS A 47 -1.46 24.83 4.42
N ILE A 48 -1.99 25.41 5.47
CA ILE A 48 -1.35 26.53 6.22
C ILE A 48 -0.70 26.08 7.54
N GLY A 49 -0.53 24.79 7.73
CA GLY A 49 0.12 24.20 8.92
C GLY A 49 -0.75 24.16 10.17
N VAL A 50 -2.07 24.35 10.04
CA VAL A 50 -3.04 24.18 11.16
C VAL A 50 -3.58 22.76 11.13
N GLU A 51 -3.39 22.02 12.22
CA GLU A 51 -3.86 20.64 12.35
C GLU A 51 -5.24 20.62 13.03
N ILE A 52 -6.26 20.14 12.33
CA ILE A 52 -7.56 19.80 12.90
C ILE A 52 -7.60 18.30 13.16
N PRO A 53 -7.72 17.84 14.43
CA PRO A 53 -7.68 16.43 14.77
C PRO A 53 -8.88 15.68 14.23
N ALA A 54 -8.70 14.44 13.74
CA ALA A 54 -9.81 13.61 13.30
C ALA A 54 -9.41 12.12 13.29
N PHE A 55 -10.24 11.25 13.88
CA PHE A 55 -10.01 9.79 13.81
C PHE A 55 -10.67 9.17 12.59
N CYS A 56 -11.85 9.61 12.18
CA CYS A 56 -12.56 8.98 11.06
C CYS A 56 -12.15 9.54 9.71
N TYR A 57 -11.73 10.79 9.62
CA TYR A 57 -11.27 11.37 8.35
C TYR A 57 -9.93 10.76 7.93
N TYR A 58 -9.85 10.42 6.67
CA TYR A 58 -8.62 10.03 6.00
C TYR A 58 -8.69 10.52 4.55
N GLU A 59 -7.65 11.22 4.11
CA GLU A 59 -7.61 11.84 2.79
C GLU A 59 -7.74 10.78 1.69
N GLY A 60 -8.59 11.03 0.71
CA GLY A 60 -8.81 10.12 -0.41
C GLY A 60 -9.94 9.10 -0.22
N TYR A 61 -10.54 8.99 0.98
CA TYR A 61 -11.67 8.09 1.23
C TYR A 61 -12.96 8.87 1.51
N SER A 62 -14.08 8.17 1.40
CA SER A 62 -15.40 8.72 1.66
C SER A 62 -15.52 9.36 3.05
N LEU A 63 -16.31 10.42 3.16
CA LEU A 63 -16.48 11.19 4.37
C LEU A 63 -17.44 10.50 5.34
N GLN A 64 -17.06 10.34 6.62
CA GLN A 64 -17.87 9.67 7.63
C GLN A 64 -18.48 10.62 8.66
N ALA A 65 -17.78 11.68 9.04
CA ALA A 65 -18.16 12.60 10.10
C ALA A 65 -18.57 11.93 11.43
N ALA A 66 -18.06 10.72 11.72
CA ALA A 66 -18.50 9.89 12.86
C ALA A 66 -17.83 10.28 14.17
N CYS A 67 -16.51 10.55 14.19
CA CYS A 67 -15.74 10.71 15.44
C CYS A 67 -15.90 12.05 16.13
N ARG A 68 -16.35 13.10 15.46
CA ARG A 68 -16.57 14.48 15.97
C ARG A 68 -15.32 15.19 16.53
N MET A 69 -14.14 14.63 16.43
CA MET A 69 -12.91 15.31 16.87
C MET A 69 -12.58 16.57 16.05
N CYS A 70 -13.01 16.61 14.79
CA CYS A 70 -12.72 17.69 13.85
C CYS A 70 -13.67 18.90 13.97
N LEU A 71 -14.43 19.01 15.05
CA LEU A 71 -15.31 20.16 15.28
C LEU A 71 -14.50 21.46 15.29
N VAL A 72 -15.03 22.47 14.59
CA VAL A 72 -14.51 23.84 14.51
C VAL A 72 -15.64 24.83 14.74
N GLU A 73 -15.29 26.02 15.22
CA GLU A 73 -16.22 27.13 15.31
C GLU A 73 -16.13 27.96 14.03
N VAL A 74 -17.29 28.32 13.46
CA VAL A 74 -17.38 29.16 12.28
C VAL A 74 -18.19 30.39 12.65
N GLU A 75 -17.65 31.58 12.40
CA GLU A 75 -18.37 32.81 12.68
C GLU A 75 -19.75 32.82 12.03
N LYS A 76 -20.71 33.37 12.70
CA LYS A 76 -22.14 33.44 12.29
C LYS A 76 -22.87 32.10 12.25
N MET A 77 -22.20 30.99 12.61
CA MET A 77 -22.85 29.68 12.78
C MET A 77 -23.04 29.40 14.30
N PRO A 78 -24.27 29.15 14.78
CA PRO A 78 -24.51 28.98 16.22
C PRO A 78 -23.96 27.67 16.78
N LYS A 79 -23.79 26.66 15.93
CA LYS A 79 -23.31 25.32 16.29
C LYS A 79 -21.91 25.05 15.68
N LEU A 80 -21.09 24.30 16.43
CA LEU A 80 -19.83 23.77 15.90
C LEU A 80 -20.07 22.91 14.66
N GLN A 81 -19.16 23.02 13.70
CA GLN A 81 -19.23 22.32 12.42
C GLN A 81 -18.12 21.26 12.31
N PRO A 82 -18.36 20.10 11.70
CA PRO A 82 -17.32 19.11 11.47
C PRO A 82 -16.43 19.56 10.29
N GLY A 83 -15.21 20.01 10.56
CA GLY A 83 -14.28 20.52 9.55
C GLY A 83 -13.90 19.50 8.46
N CYS A 84 -14.08 18.21 8.74
CA CYS A 84 -13.80 17.14 7.76
C CYS A 84 -14.91 16.96 6.71
N THR A 85 -16.06 17.61 6.83
CA THR A 85 -17.17 17.55 5.87
C THR A 85 -17.69 18.93 5.48
N LEU A 86 -17.13 19.99 6.05
CA LEU A 86 -17.54 21.36 5.75
C LEU A 86 -16.68 21.88 4.58
N PRO A 87 -17.27 22.19 3.41
CA PRO A 87 -16.55 22.84 2.33
C PRO A 87 -16.31 24.32 2.65
N VAL A 88 -15.19 24.86 2.20
CA VAL A 88 -14.86 26.28 2.34
C VAL A 88 -15.78 27.16 1.51
N ALA A 89 -16.07 28.37 2.01
CA ALA A 89 -16.85 29.39 1.32
C ALA A 89 -16.18 30.76 1.45
N GLU A 90 -16.45 31.67 0.51
CA GLU A 90 -15.87 33.02 0.48
C GLU A 90 -16.18 33.78 1.79
N GLY A 91 -15.15 34.40 2.35
CA GLY A 91 -15.22 35.18 3.58
C GLY A 91 -15.47 34.34 4.86
N MET A 92 -15.35 33.01 4.80
CA MET A 92 -15.53 32.16 5.98
C MET A 92 -14.42 32.40 6.99
N VAL A 93 -14.80 32.57 8.27
CA VAL A 93 -13.87 32.71 9.40
C VAL A 93 -14.03 31.47 10.29
N VAL A 94 -12.95 30.74 10.48
CA VAL A 94 -12.90 29.46 11.22
C VAL A 94 -11.94 29.60 12.38
N LEU A 95 -12.40 29.16 13.56
CA LEU A 95 -11.60 29.05 14.79
C LEU A 95 -11.45 27.57 15.11
N THR A 96 -10.21 27.09 15.12
CA THR A 96 -9.91 25.67 15.32
C THR A 96 -9.57 25.30 16.75
N ASP A 97 -9.33 26.29 17.62
CA ASP A 97 -8.92 26.07 19.01
C ASP A 97 -9.57 27.07 20.00
N SER A 98 -10.85 27.44 19.75
CA SER A 98 -11.62 28.25 20.71
C SER A 98 -11.96 27.44 21.96
N PRO A 99 -12.27 28.10 23.11
CA PRO A 99 -12.69 27.41 24.34
C PRO A 99 -13.86 26.43 24.09
N LYS A 100 -14.80 26.81 23.23
CA LYS A 100 -15.94 25.98 22.84
C LYS A 100 -15.55 24.74 22.06
N VAL A 101 -14.55 24.87 21.15
CA VAL A 101 -13.99 23.74 20.38
C VAL A 101 -13.22 22.79 21.29
N THR A 102 -12.38 23.33 22.18
CA THR A 102 -11.58 22.54 23.11
C THR A 102 -12.46 21.73 24.07
N GLU A 103 -13.53 22.35 24.63
CA GLU A 103 -14.48 21.63 25.48
C GLU A 103 -15.24 20.53 24.71
N ALA A 104 -15.62 20.80 23.45
CA ALA A 104 -16.26 19.78 22.61
C ALA A 104 -15.35 18.59 22.32
N ARG A 105 -14.05 18.82 22.08
CA ARG A 105 -13.07 17.74 21.89
C ARG A 105 -12.86 16.93 23.16
N LYS A 106 -12.75 17.62 24.31
CA LYS A 106 -12.64 16.98 25.63
C LYS A 106 -13.82 16.05 25.87
N THR A 107 -15.04 16.53 25.67
CA THR A 107 -16.27 15.74 25.81
C THR A 107 -16.32 14.57 24.86
N THR A 108 -15.89 14.77 23.60
CA THR A 108 -15.82 13.70 22.60
C THR A 108 -14.86 12.59 23.03
N LEU A 109 -13.71 12.94 23.59
CA LEU A 109 -12.73 11.97 24.11
C LEU A 109 -13.28 11.21 25.32
N GLU A 110 -14.00 11.87 26.22
CA GLU A 110 -14.66 11.18 27.34
C GLU A 110 -15.64 10.10 26.83
N PHE A 111 -16.46 10.41 25.80
CA PHE A 111 -17.35 9.42 25.19
C PHE A 111 -16.57 8.27 24.54
N LEU A 112 -15.48 8.53 23.83
CA LEU A 112 -14.65 7.49 23.22
C LEU A 112 -13.99 6.61 24.28
N LEU A 113 -13.67 7.15 25.46
CA LEU A 113 -13.05 6.42 26.57
C LEU A 113 -14.05 5.69 27.47
N THR A 114 -15.36 5.86 27.30
CA THR A 114 -16.39 5.26 28.15
C THR A 114 -16.19 3.74 28.26
N ASN A 115 -16.01 3.05 27.13
CA ASN A 115 -15.78 1.60 27.09
C ASN A 115 -14.34 1.21 26.74
N HIS A 116 -13.52 2.15 26.27
CA HIS A 116 -12.14 1.89 25.91
C HIS A 116 -11.34 1.42 27.12
N PRO A 117 -10.61 0.27 27.05
CA PRO A 117 -9.78 -0.18 28.17
C PRO A 117 -8.60 0.77 28.37
N LEU A 118 -8.29 1.05 29.64
CA LEU A 118 -7.15 1.90 30.01
C LEU A 118 -5.88 1.05 30.20
N ASP A 119 -5.60 0.21 29.25
CA ASP A 119 -4.53 -0.80 29.27
C ASP A 119 -3.40 -0.52 28.29
N CYS A 120 -3.11 0.77 28.01
CA CYS A 120 -2.05 1.19 27.09
C CYS A 120 -0.70 0.48 27.31
N PRO A 121 -0.27 0.14 28.55
CA PRO A 121 0.97 -0.58 28.77
C PRO A 121 1.05 -1.96 28.13
N ILE A 122 -0.08 -2.62 27.89
CA ILE A 122 -0.12 -3.94 27.22
C ILE A 122 -0.65 -3.86 25.78
N CYS A 123 -1.16 -2.73 25.35
CA CYS A 123 -1.67 -2.54 24.00
C CYS A 123 -0.52 -2.33 23.00
N ASP A 124 -0.48 -3.08 21.91
CA ASP A 124 0.57 -2.96 20.87
C ASP A 124 0.61 -1.61 20.16
N LYS A 125 -0.47 -0.82 20.24
CA LYS A 125 -0.52 0.54 19.70
C LYS A 125 0.05 1.59 20.66
N GLY A 126 0.37 1.23 21.91
CA GLY A 126 0.93 2.14 22.92
C GLY A 126 2.19 2.84 22.43
N GLY A 127 2.20 4.18 22.43
CA GLY A 127 3.29 5.03 21.93
C GLY A 127 3.20 5.42 20.45
N GLU A 128 2.19 4.92 19.72
CA GLU A 128 1.88 5.35 18.34
C GLU A 128 0.36 5.40 18.09
N CYS A 129 -0.41 5.63 19.16
CA CYS A 129 -1.87 5.61 19.18
C CYS A 129 -2.42 7.03 19.04
N GLU A 130 -3.17 7.29 17.95
CA GLU A 130 -3.79 8.61 17.73
C GLU A 130 -4.74 8.99 18.87
N LEU A 131 -5.47 8.02 19.45
CA LEU A 131 -6.36 8.28 20.59
C LEU A 131 -5.54 8.69 21.83
N GLN A 132 -4.44 8.02 22.12
CA GLN A 132 -3.56 8.35 23.25
C GLN A 132 -3.02 9.77 23.11
N ASP A 133 -2.54 10.16 21.94
CA ASP A 133 -2.00 11.50 21.67
C ASP A 133 -3.08 12.57 21.84
N MET A 134 -4.30 12.31 21.36
CA MET A 134 -5.42 13.26 21.52
C MET A 134 -5.89 13.37 22.96
N VAL A 135 -5.87 12.28 23.74
CA VAL A 135 -6.20 12.31 25.17
C VAL A 135 -5.17 13.13 25.95
N PHE A 136 -3.88 13.00 25.63
CA PHE A 136 -2.85 13.86 26.24
C PHE A 136 -3.01 15.33 25.88
N ARG A 137 -3.47 15.64 24.67
CA ARG A 137 -3.61 17.02 24.19
C ARG A 137 -4.89 17.71 24.69
N TYR A 138 -6.02 17.01 24.72
CA TYR A 138 -7.34 17.60 24.95
C TYR A 138 -8.14 16.91 26.07
N GLY A 139 -7.70 15.74 26.53
CA GLY A 139 -8.47 14.93 27.48
C GLY A 139 -8.53 15.52 28.89
N ALA A 140 -9.39 14.93 29.71
CA ALA A 140 -9.43 15.17 31.14
C ALA A 140 -8.54 14.15 31.89
N GLY A 141 -8.03 14.52 33.05
CA GLY A 141 -7.31 13.61 33.95
C GLY A 141 -8.19 12.56 34.61
N GLU A 142 -9.51 12.81 34.67
CA GLU A 142 -10.51 11.97 35.32
C GLU A 142 -11.72 11.77 34.41
N SER A 143 -12.33 10.59 34.52
CA SER A 143 -13.61 10.30 33.84
C SER A 143 -14.78 10.62 34.74
N ARG A 144 -15.84 11.19 34.18
CA ARG A 144 -17.12 11.40 34.86
C ARG A 144 -18.00 10.15 34.84
N PHE A 145 -17.65 9.14 34.03
CA PHE A 145 -18.40 7.89 33.90
C PHE A 145 -17.94 6.90 34.96
N THR A 146 -18.90 6.34 35.69
CA THR A 146 -18.66 5.38 36.79
C THR A 146 -19.18 3.98 36.47
N GLU A 147 -19.82 3.83 35.31
CA GLU A 147 -20.35 2.57 34.82
C GLU A 147 -19.25 1.56 34.50
N ILE A 148 -19.58 0.28 34.63
CA ILE A 148 -18.67 -0.82 34.22
C ILE A 148 -18.49 -0.77 32.70
N LYS A 149 -17.24 -0.79 32.26
CA LYS A 149 -16.92 -0.85 30.84
C LYS A 149 -17.37 -2.17 30.21
N HIS A 150 -18.05 -2.07 29.07
CA HIS A 150 -18.41 -3.23 28.28
C HIS A 150 -17.22 -3.69 27.46
N HIS A 151 -16.91 -4.98 27.55
CA HIS A 151 -15.83 -5.60 26.82
C HIS A 151 -16.40 -6.75 25.96
N GLY A 152 -16.01 -6.77 24.69
CA GLY A 152 -16.11 -7.98 23.85
C GLY A 152 -14.80 -8.73 23.89
N ASP A 153 -14.85 -10.03 23.60
CA ASP A 153 -13.66 -10.86 23.51
C ASP A 153 -12.84 -10.52 22.27
N GLU A 154 -11.52 -10.60 22.41
CA GLU A 154 -10.61 -10.46 21.28
C GLU A 154 -10.82 -11.61 20.29
N LYS A 155 -10.78 -11.30 18.99
CA LYS A 155 -11.03 -12.23 17.89
C LYS A 155 -9.79 -12.36 17.02
N GLN A 156 -9.41 -13.57 16.70
CA GLN A 156 -8.41 -13.85 15.68
C GLN A 156 -9.12 -14.09 14.35
N TRP A 157 -9.09 -13.13 13.44
CA TRP A 157 -9.73 -13.25 12.13
C TRP A 157 -8.88 -13.97 11.08
N SER A 158 -7.56 -13.94 11.27
CA SER A 158 -6.58 -14.70 10.50
C SER A 158 -5.28 -14.84 11.30
N PRO A 159 -4.30 -15.64 10.86
CA PRO A 159 -3.00 -15.69 11.51
C PRO A 159 -2.31 -14.31 11.62
N MET A 160 -2.61 -13.40 10.69
CA MET A 160 -1.99 -12.07 10.63
C MET A 160 -2.82 -10.97 11.27
N VAL A 161 -4.14 -11.15 11.46
CA VAL A 161 -5.04 -10.08 11.90
C VAL A 161 -5.81 -10.46 13.13
N TYR A 162 -5.60 -9.72 14.21
CA TYR A 162 -6.35 -9.80 15.47
C TYR A 162 -7.20 -8.55 15.64
N TYR A 163 -8.40 -8.72 16.16
CA TYR A 163 -9.33 -7.63 16.42
C TYR A 163 -9.81 -7.64 17.87
N ASP A 164 -9.67 -6.50 18.53
CA ASP A 164 -10.18 -6.23 19.86
C ASP A 164 -11.33 -5.21 19.79
N PRO A 165 -12.60 -5.63 19.94
CA PRO A 165 -13.74 -4.76 19.84
C PRO A 165 -13.76 -3.70 20.96
N ALA A 166 -13.22 -3.98 22.15
CA ALA A 166 -13.16 -3.04 23.25
C ALA A 166 -12.28 -1.83 22.97
N ARG A 167 -11.25 -1.98 22.12
CA ARG A 167 -10.38 -0.89 21.69
C ARG A 167 -10.88 -0.16 20.45
N CYS A 168 -11.90 -0.70 19.78
CA CYS A 168 -12.43 -0.09 18.56
C CYS A 168 -13.22 1.18 18.85
N ILE A 169 -12.88 2.27 18.16
CA ILE A 169 -13.57 3.58 18.24
C ILE A 169 -14.55 3.82 17.08
N LEU A 170 -14.88 2.79 16.33
CA LEU A 170 -15.82 2.83 15.18
C LEU A 170 -15.54 3.98 14.21
N CYS A 171 -14.28 4.18 13.85
CA CYS A 171 -13.87 5.23 12.89
C CYS A 171 -14.03 4.80 11.42
N TYR A 172 -14.26 3.54 11.15
CA TYR A 172 -14.48 2.93 9.82
C TYR A 172 -13.32 3.07 8.82
N ARG A 173 -12.12 3.48 9.24
CA ARG A 173 -10.96 3.56 8.34
C ARG A 173 -10.61 2.19 7.74
N CYS A 174 -10.67 1.12 8.55
CA CYS A 174 -10.35 -0.25 8.11
C CYS A 174 -11.32 -0.77 7.04
N ILE A 175 -12.60 -0.48 7.15
CA ILE A 175 -13.60 -0.82 6.13
C ILE A 175 -13.27 -0.10 4.83
N ARG A 176 -13.05 1.23 4.90
CA ARG A 176 -12.82 2.05 3.71
C ARG A 176 -11.52 1.73 2.99
N VAL A 177 -10.41 1.50 3.70
CA VAL A 177 -9.17 1.10 3.04
C VAL A 177 -9.32 -0.25 2.35
N CYS A 178 -10.06 -1.18 2.98
CA CYS A 178 -10.30 -2.51 2.40
C CYS A 178 -11.21 -2.45 1.18
N ASP A 179 -12.26 -1.63 1.23
CA ASP A 179 -13.24 -1.49 0.16
C ASP A 179 -12.78 -0.48 -0.90
N GLU A 180 -12.63 0.79 -0.53
CA GLU A 180 -12.34 1.88 -1.47
C GLU A 180 -10.89 1.84 -1.98
N GLY A 181 -9.92 1.56 -1.08
CA GLY A 181 -8.50 1.55 -1.45
C GLY A 181 -8.06 0.31 -2.21
N LEU A 182 -8.56 -0.85 -1.84
CA LEU A 182 -8.09 -2.14 -2.35
C LEU A 182 -9.14 -2.92 -3.15
N GLY A 183 -10.40 -2.48 -3.10
CA GLY A 183 -11.52 -3.15 -3.77
C GLY A 183 -11.88 -4.53 -3.20
N VAL A 184 -11.35 -4.91 -2.02
CA VAL A 184 -11.57 -6.24 -1.41
C VAL A 184 -12.93 -6.33 -0.72
N GLY A 185 -13.24 -5.36 0.16
CA GLY A 185 -14.49 -5.33 0.89
C GLY A 185 -14.68 -6.48 1.89
N ALA A 186 -13.57 -6.98 2.47
CA ALA A 186 -13.62 -8.10 3.42
C ALA A 186 -14.09 -7.71 4.83
N LEU A 187 -14.26 -6.42 5.11
CA LEU A 187 -14.70 -5.90 6.40
C LEU A 187 -15.99 -5.10 6.26
N GLY A 188 -16.89 -5.26 7.20
CA GLY A 188 -18.15 -4.56 7.27
C GLY A 188 -18.50 -4.10 8.68
N LEU A 189 -19.63 -3.40 8.81
CA LEU A 189 -20.25 -3.05 10.10
C LEU A 189 -21.47 -3.94 10.30
N THR A 190 -21.53 -4.60 11.46
CA THR A 190 -22.70 -5.35 11.90
C THR A 190 -23.33 -4.66 13.10
N TYR A 191 -24.60 -4.91 13.29
CA TYR A 191 -25.42 -4.32 14.35
C TYR A 191 -25.47 -2.78 14.29
N ARG A 192 -26.00 -2.15 15.35
CA ARG A 192 -26.11 -0.70 15.48
C ARG A 192 -26.13 -0.26 16.95
N GLY A 193 -25.90 1.04 17.17
CA GLY A 193 -25.85 1.62 18.52
C GLY A 193 -24.68 1.05 19.32
N VAL A 194 -24.91 0.70 20.56
CA VAL A 194 -23.88 0.17 21.47
C VAL A 194 -23.35 -1.20 21.07
N HIS A 195 -24.08 -1.93 20.23
CA HIS A 195 -23.68 -3.24 19.72
C HIS A 195 -22.99 -3.19 18.36
N ALA A 196 -22.80 -1.99 17.79
CA ALA A 196 -22.14 -1.83 16.50
C ALA A 196 -20.70 -2.38 16.57
N GLU A 197 -20.35 -3.24 15.64
CA GLU A 197 -19.06 -3.92 15.62
C GLU A 197 -18.53 -4.07 14.19
N ILE A 198 -17.23 -3.93 14.02
CA ILE A 198 -16.55 -4.28 12.78
C ILE A 198 -16.39 -5.80 12.71
N THR A 199 -16.80 -6.39 11.60
CA THR A 199 -16.72 -7.83 11.41
C THR A 199 -16.24 -8.18 10.01
N PRO A 200 -15.68 -9.38 9.80
CA PRO A 200 -15.50 -9.94 8.47
C PRO A 200 -16.83 -10.04 7.72
N SER A 201 -16.81 -9.87 6.39
CA SER A 201 -18.01 -9.97 5.54
C SER A 201 -18.54 -11.41 5.43
N HIS A 202 -17.71 -12.39 5.72
CA HIS A 202 -18.03 -13.83 5.63
C HIS A 202 -17.91 -14.56 6.99
N GLY A 203 -18.49 -13.99 8.04
CA GLY A 203 -18.56 -14.66 9.34
C GLY A 203 -17.43 -14.28 10.31
N ASP A 204 -16.69 -15.25 10.82
CA ASP A 204 -15.72 -15.11 11.90
C ASP A 204 -14.26 -15.04 11.44
N HIS A 205 -13.99 -15.21 10.17
CA HIS A 205 -12.66 -15.17 9.57
C HIS A 205 -12.59 -14.24 8.36
N LEU A 206 -11.38 -13.82 8.01
CA LEU A 206 -11.14 -12.96 6.85
C LEU A 206 -10.93 -13.78 5.58
N GLU A 207 -11.77 -13.58 4.57
CA GLU A 207 -11.50 -13.99 3.20
C GLU A 207 -10.94 -12.79 2.43
N CYS A 208 -9.62 -12.61 2.48
CA CYS A 208 -8.98 -11.42 1.90
C CYS A 208 -7.57 -11.71 1.39
N ASP A 209 -6.87 -10.66 0.94
CA ASP A 209 -5.47 -10.74 0.47
C ASP A 209 -4.44 -10.68 1.61
N GLU A 210 -4.86 -10.68 2.86
CA GLU A 210 -4.02 -10.56 4.06
C GLU A 210 -2.97 -9.44 4.01
N CYS A 211 -3.28 -8.35 3.30
CA CYS A 211 -2.35 -7.25 3.07
C CYS A 211 -2.00 -6.44 4.34
N GLY A 212 -2.78 -6.57 5.41
CA GLY A 212 -2.56 -5.88 6.69
C GLY A 212 -2.82 -4.37 6.67
N MET A 213 -3.42 -3.82 5.61
CA MET A 213 -3.72 -2.38 5.56
C MET A 213 -4.72 -1.94 6.62
N CYS A 214 -5.63 -2.82 7.01
CA CYS A 214 -6.56 -2.57 8.11
C CYS A 214 -5.84 -2.35 9.46
N ILE A 215 -4.70 -3.01 9.67
CA ILE A 215 -3.83 -2.84 10.85
C ILE A 215 -3.14 -1.47 10.80
N ASP A 216 -2.54 -1.12 9.66
CA ASP A 216 -1.78 0.12 9.51
C ASP A 216 -2.64 1.37 9.68
N ILE A 217 -3.83 1.37 9.06
CA ILE A 217 -4.72 2.53 9.07
C ILE A 217 -5.49 2.69 10.39
N CYS A 218 -5.52 1.64 11.24
CA CYS A 218 -6.23 1.71 12.51
C CYS A 218 -5.57 2.74 13.43
N PRO A 219 -6.31 3.76 13.89
CA PRO A 219 -5.76 4.81 14.75
C PRO A 219 -5.51 4.34 16.18
N VAL A 220 -6.05 3.19 16.56
CA VAL A 220 -6.00 2.61 17.91
C VAL A 220 -5.52 1.15 17.87
N GLY A 221 -5.42 0.50 19.02
CA GLY A 221 -5.00 -0.90 19.14
C GLY A 221 -6.09 -1.94 18.88
N ALA A 222 -7.16 -1.58 18.16
CA ALA A 222 -8.25 -2.50 17.86
C ALA A 222 -7.86 -3.56 16.81
N LEU A 223 -7.07 -3.18 15.81
CA LEU A 223 -6.52 -4.12 14.83
C LEU A 223 -5.01 -4.21 15.01
N THR A 224 -4.53 -5.41 15.26
CA THR A 224 -3.12 -5.69 15.56
C THR A 224 -2.58 -6.84 14.72
N SER A 225 -1.26 -6.87 14.54
CA SER A 225 -0.59 -7.88 13.71
C SER A 225 -0.22 -9.12 14.52
N GLY A 226 -0.65 -10.29 14.07
CA GLY A 226 -0.27 -11.56 14.69
C GLY A 226 1.23 -11.84 14.72
N SER A 227 1.96 -11.36 13.70
CA SER A 227 3.42 -11.52 13.63
C SER A 227 4.20 -10.58 14.56
N TYR A 228 3.61 -9.44 14.97
CA TYR A 228 4.26 -8.41 15.77
C TYR A 228 3.82 -8.40 17.25
N ARG A 229 2.67 -8.96 17.59
CA ARG A 229 2.04 -8.85 18.92
C ARG A 229 3.03 -9.05 20.07
N TYR A 230 3.02 -8.06 20.98
CA TYR A 230 3.77 -8.06 22.26
C TYR A 230 5.30 -8.16 22.14
N LYS A 231 5.87 -7.94 20.93
CA LYS A 231 7.30 -8.09 20.70
C LYS A 231 8.13 -6.85 21.09
N SER A 232 7.58 -5.64 20.89
CA SER A 232 8.33 -4.41 21.09
C SER A 232 7.44 -3.18 21.23
N ARG A 233 8.06 -2.06 21.66
CA ARG A 233 7.45 -0.73 21.66
C ARG A 233 8.00 0.14 20.53
N PRO A 234 7.22 1.12 20.02
CA PRO A 234 7.67 1.96 18.91
C PRO A 234 9.00 2.66 19.15
N TRP A 235 9.26 3.11 20.36
CA TRP A 235 10.51 3.80 20.75
C TRP A 235 11.72 2.89 20.92
N GLU A 236 11.53 1.59 20.97
CA GLU A 236 12.60 0.58 21.07
C GLU A 236 13.12 0.14 19.69
N MET A 237 12.43 0.54 18.62
CA MET A 237 12.71 0.08 17.26
C MET A 237 13.42 1.16 16.44
N ASN A 238 14.45 0.75 15.73
CA ASN A 238 15.04 1.53 14.64
C ASN A 238 14.24 1.30 13.35
N HIS A 239 14.17 2.32 12.51
CA HIS A 239 13.45 2.27 11.26
C HIS A 239 14.40 2.41 10.06
N ALA A 240 14.40 1.42 9.17
CA ALA A 240 15.19 1.42 7.94
C ALA A 240 14.28 1.43 6.72
N GLY A 241 14.42 2.48 5.89
CA GLY A 241 13.74 2.53 4.59
C GLY A 241 14.44 1.62 3.60
N THR A 242 13.67 0.83 2.84
CA THR A 242 14.19 -0.06 1.80
C THR A 242 13.17 -0.24 0.67
N VAL A 243 13.52 -1.05 -0.32
CA VAL A 243 12.65 -1.46 -1.42
C VAL A 243 12.34 -2.94 -1.29
N CYS A 244 11.07 -3.30 -1.45
CA CYS A 244 10.62 -4.68 -1.40
C CYS A 244 11.26 -5.50 -2.52
N THR A 245 11.76 -6.70 -2.21
CA THR A 245 12.49 -7.56 -3.14
C THR A 245 11.63 -8.67 -3.77
N HIS A 246 10.30 -8.69 -3.53
CA HIS A 246 9.49 -9.85 -3.93
C HIS A 246 9.10 -9.89 -5.40
N CYS A 247 8.61 -8.81 -6.00
CA CYS A 247 8.04 -8.85 -7.35
C CYS A 247 8.49 -7.72 -8.29
N SER A 248 9.56 -7.03 -8.00
CA SER A 248 10.11 -5.93 -8.82
C SER A 248 9.15 -4.74 -9.08
N ASN A 249 8.03 -4.65 -8.39
CA ASN A 249 7.13 -3.50 -8.50
C ASN A 249 7.79 -2.22 -7.92
N GLY A 250 8.90 -2.38 -7.21
CA GLY A 250 9.66 -1.25 -6.65
C GLY A 250 9.00 -0.63 -5.41
N CYS A 251 8.13 -1.36 -4.73
CA CYS A 251 7.44 -0.88 -3.54
C CYS A 251 8.41 -0.46 -2.46
N LYS A 252 8.27 0.78 -1.99
CA LYS A 252 9.01 1.27 -0.82
C LYS A 252 8.42 0.68 0.45
N THR A 253 9.29 0.29 1.37
CA THR A 253 8.89 -0.23 2.68
C THR A 253 9.83 0.28 3.76
N THR A 254 9.31 0.41 4.97
CA THR A 254 10.07 0.77 6.17
C THR A 254 10.06 -0.42 7.10
N LEU A 255 11.23 -0.96 7.36
CA LEU A 255 11.43 -2.06 8.29
C LEU A 255 11.64 -1.51 9.71
N ALA A 256 10.91 -2.02 10.68
CA ALA A 256 11.11 -1.72 12.09
C ALA A 256 11.93 -2.87 12.71
N ILE A 257 13.08 -2.52 13.29
CA ILE A 257 14.14 -3.45 13.69
C ILE A 257 14.46 -3.22 15.16
N ARG A 258 14.57 -4.32 15.92
CA ARG A 258 15.05 -4.33 17.30
C ARG A 258 16.07 -5.46 17.47
N ASN A 259 17.22 -5.18 18.06
CA ASN A 259 18.28 -6.17 18.31
C ASN A 259 18.70 -6.97 17.06
N GLY A 260 18.70 -6.34 15.89
CA GLY A 260 19.03 -7.00 14.63
C GLY A 260 17.89 -7.81 13.99
N GLU A 261 16.74 -7.96 14.66
CA GLU A 261 15.55 -8.68 14.15
C GLU A 261 14.56 -7.70 13.50
N ILE A 262 14.04 -8.05 12.32
CA ILE A 262 12.95 -7.32 11.67
C ILE A 262 11.64 -7.78 12.31
N LEU A 263 10.94 -6.85 12.96
CA LEU A 263 9.71 -7.14 13.69
C LEU A 263 8.45 -6.82 12.89
N ARG A 264 8.48 -5.78 12.06
CA ARG A 264 7.37 -5.42 11.18
C ARG A 264 7.83 -4.59 9.99
N ALA A 265 7.01 -4.56 8.94
CA ALA A 265 7.20 -3.70 7.78
C ALA A 265 5.95 -2.88 7.51
N ASN A 266 6.12 -1.59 7.16
CA ASN A 266 5.06 -0.70 6.71
C ASN A 266 5.62 0.34 5.73
N ASN A 267 4.81 1.26 5.23
CA ASN A 267 5.27 2.42 4.47
C ASN A 267 4.78 3.71 5.13
N ARG A 268 5.39 4.07 6.26
CA ARG A 268 4.98 5.19 7.12
C ARG A 268 5.07 6.55 6.45
N ASP A 269 6.01 6.75 5.55
CA ASP A 269 6.18 8.03 4.85
C ASP A 269 5.26 8.16 3.62
N GLN A 270 4.50 7.12 3.32
CA GLN A 270 3.53 7.09 2.23
C GLN A 270 4.12 7.50 0.88
N SER A 271 5.41 7.28 0.69
CA SER A 271 6.14 7.64 -0.52
C SER A 271 6.42 6.44 -1.42
N GLY A 272 6.95 6.71 -2.60
CA GLY A 272 7.25 5.68 -3.60
C GLY A 272 6.04 5.31 -4.46
N ILE A 273 6.24 4.34 -5.34
CA ILE A 273 5.24 3.90 -6.31
C ILE A 273 3.98 3.27 -5.67
N ASN A 274 4.11 2.79 -4.45
CA ASN A 274 3.02 2.13 -3.72
C ASN A 274 2.28 3.05 -2.76
N GLY A 275 2.69 4.31 -2.59
CA GLY A 275 2.08 5.18 -1.59
C GLY A 275 2.06 4.49 -0.21
N GLU A 276 0.90 4.44 0.43
CA GLU A 276 0.72 3.77 1.73
C GLU A 276 0.56 2.24 1.64
N PHE A 277 0.28 1.70 0.45
CA PHE A 277 -0.11 0.31 0.29
C PHE A 277 1.09 -0.66 0.31
N LEU A 278 0.88 -1.80 0.96
CA LEU A 278 1.72 -2.99 0.87
C LEU A 278 0.83 -4.22 0.68
N CYS A 279 1.31 -5.20 -0.07
CA CYS A 279 0.69 -6.53 -0.12
C CYS A 279 1.19 -7.40 1.03
N ALA A 280 0.59 -8.58 1.23
CA ALA A 280 1.00 -9.55 2.26
C ALA A 280 2.49 -9.87 2.21
N LYS A 281 3.05 -10.13 1.01
CA LYS A 281 4.48 -10.43 0.83
C LYS A 281 5.39 -9.28 1.28
N GLY A 282 5.07 -8.04 0.89
CA GLY A 282 5.85 -6.87 1.26
C GLY A 282 5.75 -6.50 2.74
N ARG A 283 4.62 -6.86 3.38
CA ARG A 283 4.38 -6.55 4.79
C ARG A 283 4.89 -7.61 5.75
N PHE A 284 4.74 -8.89 5.42
CA PHE A 284 5.00 -10.00 6.33
C PHE A 284 6.10 -10.94 5.86
N GLY A 285 6.46 -10.92 4.58
CA GLY A 285 7.37 -11.89 3.98
C GLY A 285 8.85 -11.53 4.10
N TYR A 286 9.35 -11.19 5.29
CA TYR A 286 10.76 -10.86 5.53
C TYR A 286 11.53 -11.92 6.33
N ASP A 287 10.92 -13.04 6.68
CA ASP A 287 11.52 -14.11 7.49
C ASP A 287 12.79 -14.69 6.86
N PHE A 288 12.84 -14.72 5.51
CA PHE A 288 14.01 -15.21 4.78
C PHE A 288 15.31 -14.47 5.11
N VAL A 289 15.23 -13.24 5.62
CA VAL A 289 16.43 -12.46 6.03
C VAL A 289 17.13 -13.11 7.20
N HIS A 290 16.37 -13.75 8.09
CA HIS A 290 16.85 -14.39 9.34
C HIS A 290 16.87 -15.93 9.24
N SER A 291 16.68 -16.50 8.04
CA SER A 291 16.72 -17.93 7.84
C SER A 291 18.10 -18.50 8.21
N GLU A 292 18.12 -19.57 8.97
CA GLU A 292 19.35 -20.31 9.32
C GLU A 292 20.03 -20.91 8.09
N GLU A 293 19.28 -21.14 7.01
CA GLU A 293 19.82 -21.64 5.74
C GLU A 293 20.51 -20.53 4.92
N ARG A 294 20.44 -19.26 5.37
CA ARG A 294 21.07 -18.14 4.67
C ARG A 294 22.58 -18.22 4.79
N LEU A 295 23.29 -18.18 3.65
CA LEU A 295 24.73 -18.18 3.61
C LEU A 295 25.27 -16.91 4.29
N GLN A 296 26.16 -17.11 5.27
CA GLN A 296 26.83 -16.04 6.03
C GLN A 296 28.25 -15.76 5.50
N SER A 297 28.85 -16.77 4.87
CA SER A 297 30.20 -16.73 4.32
C SER A 297 30.24 -17.40 2.95
N PRO A 298 31.25 -17.10 2.10
CA PRO A 298 31.46 -17.84 0.87
C PRO A 298 31.76 -19.31 1.15
N LEU A 299 31.25 -20.19 0.28
CA LEU A 299 31.50 -21.63 0.35
C LEU A 299 32.26 -22.08 -0.89
N VAL A 300 33.30 -22.89 -0.70
CA VAL A 300 34.02 -23.55 -1.81
C VAL A 300 33.96 -25.06 -1.65
N ARG A 301 33.95 -25.78 -2.78
CA ARG A 301 33.95 -27.24 -2.77
C ARG A 301 35.37 -27.78 -2.62
N LYS A 302 35.62 -28.50 -1.51
CA LYS A 302 36.84 -29.23 -1.22
C LYS A 302 36.46 -30.70 -0.96
N ASP A 303 37.06 -31.63 -1.65
CA ASP A 303 36.80 -33.07 -1.51
C ASP A 303 35.30 -33.46 -1.61
N GLY A 304 34.58 -32.80 -2.51
CA GLY A 304 33.14 -33.02 -2.70
C GLY A 304 32.19 -32.31 -1.74
N GLN A 305 32.69 -31.74 -0.66
CA GLN A 305 31.89 -31.00 0.34
C GLN A 305 32.06 -29.49 0.18
N LEU A 306 30.99 -28.75 0.52
CA LEU A 306 31.04 -27.29 0.62
C LEU A 306 31.59 -26.90 1.98
N VAL A 307 32.68 -26.13 2.00
CA VAL A 307 33.32 -25.63 3.21
C VAL A 307 33.43 -24.10 3.18
N GLU A 308 33.31 -23.49 4.35
CA GLU A 308 33.47 -22.04 4.50
C GLU A 308 34.88 -21.59 4.11
N THR A 309 34.97 -20.40 3.52
CA THR A 309 36.24 -19.79 3.14
C THR A 309 36.16 -18.25 3.23
N SER A 310 37.32 -17.59 3.12
CA SER A 310 37.34 -16.14 3.05
C SER A 310 36.89 -15.61 1.67
N TRP A 311 36.40 -14.37 1.64
CA TRP A 311 36.09 -13.68 0.38
C TRP A 311 37.32 -13.61 -0.55
N SER A 312 38.50 -13.36 0.00
CA SER A 312 39.73 -13.29 -0.79
C SER A 312 40.04 -14.63 -1.50
N GLU A 313 39.92 -15.75 -0.77
CA GLU A 313 40.14 -17.09 -1.33
C GLU A 313 39.09 -17.44 -2.35
N ALA A 314 37.80 -17.15 -2.08
CA ALA A 314 36.72 -17.41 -3.01
C ALA A 314 36.87 -16.62 -4.31
N LEU A 315 37.13 -15.31 -4.23
CA LEU A 315 37.35 -14.46 -5.40
C LEU A 315 38.56 -14.85 -6.21
N THR A 316 39.65 -15.24 -5.55
CA THR A 316 40.87 -15.75 -6.22
C THR A 316 40.56 -17.04 -7.00
N LEU A 317 39.81 -17.95 -6.40
CA LEU A 317 39.37 -19.19 -7.08
C LEU A 317 38.50 -18.88 -8.28
N VAL A 318 37.51 -17.99 -8.14
CA VAL A 318 36.63 -17.59 -9.25
C VAL A 318 37.40 -16.94 -10.38
N ALA A 319 38.31 -16.00 -10.06
CA ALA A 319 39.15 -15.34 -11.08
C ALA A 319 40.01 -16.35 -11.83
N ARG A 320 40.64 -17.30 -11.13
CA ARG A 320 41.42 -18.38 -11.75
C ARG A 320 40.56 -19.25 -12.68
N LYS A 321 39.39 -19.66 -12.20
CA LYS A 321 38.47 -20.48 -13.02
C LYS A 321 37.97 -19.74 -14.26
N PHE A 322 37.69 -18.48 -14.17
CA PHE A 322 37.32 -17.67 -15.34
C PHE A 322 38.49 -17.52 -16.32
N ALA A 323 39.73 -17.33 -15.84
CA ALA A 323 40.91 -17.30 -16.67
C ALA A 323 41.13 -18.63 -17.42
N GLU A 324 41.00 -19.77 -16.73
CA GLU A 324 41.08 -21.10 -17.30
C GLU A 324 40.05 -21.31 -18.43
N VAL A 325 38.77 -20.87 -18.19
CA VAL A 325 37.72 -20.95 -19.22
C VAL A 325 38.05 -20.09 -20.42
N LYS A 326 38.54 -18.85 -20.19
CA LYS A 326 38.93 -17.95 -21.29
C LYS A 326 40.08 -18.48 -22.13
N GLN A 327 41.12 -19.04 -21.46
CA GLN A 327 42.29 -19.63 -22.15
C GLN A 327 41.93 -20.79 -23.10
N ARG A 328 40.93 -21.62 -22.73
CA ARG A 328 40.45 -22.72 -23.58
C ARG A 328 39.36 -22.34 -24.59
N GLY A 329 39.09 -21.02 -24.79
CA GLY A 329 38.09 -20.51 -25.69
C GLY A 329 36.63 -20.76 -25.27
N GLY A 330 36.40 -21.03 -23.98
CA GLY A 330 35.07 -21.23 -23.45
C GLY A 330 34.26 -19.93 -23.44
N LYS A 331 32.94 -20.08 -23.43
CA LYS A 331 31.97 -18.95 -23.41
C LYS A 331 31.44 -18.71 -22.00
N PHE A 332 31.08 -17.46 -21.73
CA PHE A 332 30.43 -17.04 -20.48
C PHE A 332 28.97 -16.68 -20.73
N GLY A 333 28.12 -17.04 -19.78
CA GLY A 333 26.75 -16.54 -19.65
C GLY A 333 26.58 -15.90 -18.28
N VAL A 334 25.80 -14.83 -18.20
CA VAL A 334 25.53 -14.09 -16.99
C VAL A 334 24.04 -13.95 -16.82
N ILE A 335 23.52 -14.28 -15.64
CA ILE A 335 22.10 -14.20 -15.31
C ILE A 335 21.93 -13.24 -14.13
N GLY A 336 21.21 -12.14 -14.37
CA GLY A 336 20.77 -11.20 -13.37
C GLY A 336 19.43 -11.60 -12.72
N SER A 337 18.92 -10.74 -11.87
CA SER A 337 17.68 -11.02 -11.15
C SER A 337 16.79 -9.78 -11.04
N THR A 338 15.49 -10.00 -11.06
CA THR A 338 14.48 -8.99 -10.71
C THR A 338 14.39 -8.73 -9.20
N ARG A 339 15.11 -9.52 -8.39
CA ARG A 339 15.17 -9.38 -6.93
C ARG A 339 16.40 -8.62 -6.43
N THR A 340 17.32 -8.29 -7.32
CA THR A 340 18.49 -7.46 -7.05
C THR A 340 18.20 -6.00 -7.37
N THR A 341 19.03 -5.10 -6.84
CA THR A 341 18.89 -3.67 -7.13
C THR A 341 19.26 -3.32 -8.57
N ASN A 342 18.89 -2.15 -9.03
CA ASN A 342 19.30 -1.65 -10.35
C ASN A 342 20.83 -1.49 -10.41
N GLU A 343 21.46 -1.08 -9.32
CA GLU A 343 22.91 -0.93 -9.19
C GLU A 343 23.63 -2.28 -9.31
N GLU A 344 23.14 -3.31 -8.62
CA GLU A 344 23.68 -4.67 -8.72
C GLU A 344 23.58 -5.22 -10.14
N ASN A 345 22.43 -5.09 -10.80
CA ASN A 345 22.25 -5.50 -12.19
C ASN A 345 23.12 -4.70 -13.16
N TYR A 346 23.31 -3.38 -12.91
CA TYR A 346 24.22 -2.56 -13.69
C TYR A 346 25.67 -3.04 -13.58
N TYR A 347 26.16 -3.27 -12.37
CA TYR A 347 27.52 -3.77 -12.16
C TYR A 347 27.70 -5.18 -12.69
N LEU A 348 26.71 -6.04 -12.59
CA LEU A 348 26.74 -7.38 -13.17
C LEU A 348 26.87 -7.33 -14.69
N GLN A 349 26.08 -6.47 -15.36
CA GLN A 349 26.17 -6.24 -16.81
C GLN A 349 27.55 -5.66 -17.19
N LYS A 350 28.05 -4.68 -16.43
CA LYS A 350 29.38 -4.08 -16.66
C LYS A 350 30.47 -5.13 -16.55
N PHE A 351 30.43 -5.96 -15.51
CA PHE A 351 31.37 -7.07 -15.33
C PHE A 351 31.30 -8.07 -16.49
N ALA A 352 30.11 -8.45 -16.93
CA ALA A 352 29.93 -9.36 -18.06
C ALA A 352 30.61 -8.80 -19.33
N ARG A 353 30.34 -7.54 -19.66
CA ARG A 353 30.86 -6.91 -20.91
C ARG A 353 32.34 -6.59 -20.84
N GLN A 354 32.80 -5.97 -19.74
CA GLN A 354 34.19 -5.50 -19.62
C GLN A 354 35.12 -6.54 -19.01
N GLY A 355 34.68 -7.31 -18.01
CA GLY A 355 35.51 -8.34 -17.34
C GLY A 355 35.54 -9.67 -18.12
N LEU A 356 34.40 -10.19 -18.48
CA LEU A 356 34.27 -11.49 -19.13
C LEU A 356 34.30 -11.41 -20.68
N GLY A 357 34.04 -10.23 -21.25
CA GLY A 357 33.99 -10.01 -22.70
C GLY A 357 32.80 -10.69 -23.36
N THR A 358 31.66 -10.80 -22.65
CA THR A 358 30.47 -11.49 -23.17
C THR A 358 29.26 -10.57 -23.29
N GLY A 359 28.47 -10.78 -24.32
CA GLY A 359 27.12 -10.20 -24.50
C GLY A 359 26.00 -11.17 -24.10
N ASN A 360 26.33 -12.40 -23.66
CA ASN A 360 25.35 -13.39 -23.23
C ASN A 360 24.86 -13.06 -21.80
N ILE A 361 23.94 -12.10 -21.72
CA ILE A 361 23.40 -11.60 -20.46
C ILE A 361 21.88 -11.74 -20.51
N ASP A 362 21.31 -12.34 -19.49
CA ASP A 362 19.87 -12.48 -19.32
C ASP A 362 19.50 -12.32 -17.85
N HIS A 363 18.20 -12.38 -17.52
CA HIS A 363 17.71 -12.33 -16.15
C HIS A 363 16.49 -13.25 -16.00
N HIS A 364 16.10 -13.51 -14.73
CA HIS A 364 14.83 -14.16 -14.44
C HIS A 364 13.70 -13.28 -14.97
N ARG A 365 12.89 -13.80 -15.87
CA ARG A 365 11.87 -13.04 -16.59
C ARG A 365 10.51 -13.25 -15.97
N SER A 366 9.81 -12.15 -15.68
CA SER A 366 8.37 -12.11 -15.45
C SER A 366 7.59 -11.70 -16.72
N GLY A 367 8.29 -11.58 -17.86
CA GLY A 367 7.78 -11.24 -19.17
C GLY A 367 8.90 -11.13 -20.20
N ASP A 368 8.59 -11.19 -21.48
CA ASP A 368 9.57 -11.01 -22.57
C ASP A 368 9.82 -9.52 -22.85
N VAL A 369 10.64 -8.91 -21.98
CA VAL A 369 10.97 -7.48 -22.03
C VAL A 369 11.69 -7.11 -23.32
N ALA A 370 12.55 -7.98 -23.86
CA ALA A 370 13.30 -7.69 -25.09
C ALA A 370 12.37 -7.56 -26.29
N SER A 371 11.47 -8.52 -26.49
CA SER A 371 10.45 -8.45 -27.56
C SER A 371 9.51 -7.27 -27.37
N PHE A 372 9.16 -6.95 -26.11
CA PHE A 372 8.30 -5.82 -25.79
C PHE A 372 8.96 -4.47 -26.14
N LEU A 373 10.20 -4.24 -25.72
CA LEU A 373 10.93 -3.00 -26.04
C LEU A 373 11.16 -2.83 -27.54
N ASN A 374 11.42 -3.93 -28.26
CA ASN A 374 11.55 -3.92 -29.71
C ASN A 374 10.21 -3.56 -30.39
N ALA A 375 9.10 -4.12 -29.91
CA ALA A 375 7.77 -3.84 -30.46
C ALA A 375 7.30 -2.41 -30.15
N LEU A 376 7.74 -1.84 -29.02
CA LEU A 376 7.46 -0.44 -28.63
C LEU A 376 8.38 0.60 -29.28
N ALA A 377 9.38 0.18 -30.05
CA ALA A 377 10.30 1.13 -30.67
C ALA A 377 9.57 2.18 -31.52
N GLY A 378 9.69 3.46 -31.12
CA GLY A 378 8.95 4.57 -31.73
C GLY A 378 7.50 4.77 -31.28
N LYS A 379 7.02 3.97 -30.31
CA LYS A 379 5.62 4.02 -29.77
C LYS A 379 5.61 4.19 -28.24
N ARG A 380 6.47 5.05 -27.70
CA ARG A 380 6.59 5.24 -26.23
C ARG A 380 5.30 5.73 -25.57
N GLU A 381 4.45 6.43 -26.30
CA GLU A 381 3.14 6.88 -25.90
C GLU A 381 2.14 5.75 -25.62
N ALA A 382 2.41 4.55 -26.13
CA ALA A 382 1.62 3.35 -25.84
C ALA A 382 1.96 2.69 -24.50
N LEU A 383 3.02 3.18 -23.79
CA LEU A 383 3.41 2.63 -22.50
C LEU A 383 2.53 3.22 -21.40
N ALA A 384 1.70 2.39 -20.78
CA ALA A 384 0.86 2.79 -19.66
C ALA A 384 1.68 2.94 -18.36
N SER A 385 1.28 3.87 -17.53
CA SER A 385 1.77 4.05 -16.15
C SER A 385 0.91 3.27 -15.16
N VAL A 386 1.38 3.16 -13.92
CA VAL A 386 0.58 2.56 -12.83
C VAL A 386 -0.67 3.40 -12.54
N GLU A 387 -0.61 4.72 -12.75
CA GLU A 387 -1.74 5.64 -12.55
C GLU A 387 -2.87 5.38 -13.56
N ASP A 388 -2.54 4.92 -14.77
CA ASP A 388 -3.54 4.59 -15.78
C ASP A 388 -4.46 3.44 -15.35
N LEU A 389 -4.02 2.57 -14.46
CA LEU A 389 -4.87 1.50 -13.92
C LEU A 389 -6.06 2.01 -13.10
N TYR A 390 -5.98 3.21 -12.51
CA TYR A 390 -7.11 3.83 -11.80
C TYR A 390 -8.07 4.60 -12.71
N THR A 391 -7.59 5.04 -13.85
CA THR A 391 -8.36 5.94 -14.73
C THR A 391 -8.89 5.25 -15.96
N THR A 392 -8.30 4.13 -16.37
CA THR A 392 -8.73 3.38 -17.55
C THR A 392 -10.18 2.92 -17.44
N LYS A 393 -10.89 2.93 -18.55
CA LYS A 393 -12.26 2.39 -18.66
C LYS A 393 -12.29 0.91 -18.99
N ALA A 394 -11.18 0.37 -19.47
CA ALA A 394 -11.02 -1.06 -19.69
C ALA A 394 -9.61 -1.51 -19.43
N ALA A 395 -9.44 -2.73 -18.95
CA ALA A 395 -8.16 -3.39 -18.81
C ALA A 395 -8.22 -4.84 -19.32
N LEU A 396 -7.13 -5.28 -19.92
CA LEU A 396 -6.93 -6.66 -20.35
C LEU A 396 -5.78 -7.26 -19.54
N VAL A 397 -6.03 -8.39 -18.88
CA VAL A 397 -5.02 -9.23 -18.23
C VAL A 397 -4.80 -10.45 -19.09
N ILE A 398 -3.60 -10.60 -19.65
CA ILE A 398 -3.28 -11.68 -20.58
C ILE A 398 -1.98 -12.40 -20.20
N GLY A 399 -2.05 -13.72 -20.10
CA GLY A 399 -0.89 -14.57 -19.87
C GLY A 399 -0.21 -14.39 -18.51
N THR A 400 -0.93 -13.93 -17.49
CA THR A 400 -0.43 -13.71 -16.14
C THR A 400 -1.50 -14.00 -15.08
N GLU A 401 -1.07 -14.37 -13.91
CA GLU A 401 -1.86 -14.42 -12.68
C GLU A 401 -1.51 -13.19 -11.82
N LEU A 402 -2.15 -12.07 -12.15
CA LEU A 402 -1.77 -10.75 -11.67
C LEU A 402 -1.80 -10.66 -10.14
N SER A 403 -2.85 -11.18 -9.51
CA SER A 403 -3.02 -11.17 -8.06
C SER A 403 -1.90 -11.89 -7.31
N GLN A 404 -1.27 -12.90 -7.90
CA GLN A 404 -0.15 -13.61 -7.30
C GLN A 404 1.21 -12.98 -7.64
N GLN A 405 1.38 -12.55 -8.88
CA GLN A 405 2.65 -12.03 -9.36
C GLN A 405 2.86 -10.56 -8.95
N HIS A 406 1.84 -9.72 -9.10
CA HIS A 406 1.89 -8.27 -8.83
C HIS A 406 0.66 -7.77 -8.06
N PRO A 407 0.49 -8.18 -6.77
CA PRO A 407 -0.73 -7.93 -6.00
C PRO A 407 -1.17 -6.46 -5.95
N LEU A 408 -0.25 -5.50 -5.92
CA LEU A 408 -0.62 -4.08 -5.89
C LEU A 408 -1.26 -3.60 -7.19
N LEU A 409 -0.84 -4.13 -8.34
CA LEU A 409 -1.49 -3.83 -9.62
C LEU A 409 -2.90 -4.44 -9.67
N ALA A 410 -3.05 -5.65 -9.13
CA ALA A 410 -4.36 -6.30 -9.01
C ALA A 410 -5.31 -5.50 -8.09
N PHE A 411 -4.81 -4.96 -6.98
CA PHE A 411 -5.61 -4.11 -6.09
C PHE A 411 -6.14 -2.87 -6.81
N GLN A 412 -5.27 -2.19 -7.57
CA GLN A 412 -5.65 -1.01 -8.32
C GLN A 412 -6.70 -1.30 -9.37
N LEU A 413 -6.52 -2.38 -10.12
CA LEU A 413 -7.48 -2.82 -11.14
C LEU A 413 -8.84 -3.14 -10.53
N ARG A 414 -8.87 -3.88 -9.42
CA ARG A 414 -10.08 -4.24 -8.71
C ARG A 414 -10.80 -3.02 -8.11
N ALA A 415 -10.05 -2.09 -7.50
CA ALA A 415 -10.60 -0.85 -6.98
C ALA A 415 -11.20 0.02 -8.10
N ASN A 416 -10.54 0.12 -9.26
CA ASN A 416 -11.06 0.83 -10.42
C ASN A 416 -12.35 0.17 -10.94
N HIS A 417 -12.37 -1.16 -11.06
CA HIS A 417 -13.58 -1.88 -11.41
C HIS A 417 -14.75 -1.55 -10.46
N ARG A 418 -14.51 -1.66 -9.15
CA ARG A 418 -15.55 -1.54 -8.12
C ARG A 418 -16.09 -0.11 -7.97
N HIS A 419 -15.24 0.90 -8.06
CA HIS A 419 -15.62 2.29 -7.75
C HIS A 419 -15.77 3.19 -8.96
N HIS A 420 -15.20 2.81 -10.11
CA HIS A 420 -15.25 3.60 -11.34
C HIS A 420 -15.84 2.86 -12.52
N GLY A 421 -16.28 1.60 -12.31
CA GLY A 421 -16.96 0.82 -13.33
C GLY A 421 -16.07 0.44 -14.51
N SER A 422 -14.75 0.31 -14.31
CA SER A 422 -13.84 -0.18 -15.34
C SER A 422 -14.16 -1.63 -15.70
N SER A 423 -14.13 -1.96 -16.98
CA SER A 423 -14.33 -3.33 -17.46
C SER A 423 -13.00 -4.08 -17.49
N THR A 424 -12.92 -5.23 -16.84
CA THR A 424 -11.74 -6.10 -16.89
C THR A 424 -12.01 -7.29 -17.83
N TYR A 425 -11.02 -7.62 -18.64
CA TYR A 425 -11.01 -8.79 -19.52
C TYR A 425 -9.82 -9.66 -19.18
N ALA A 426 -9.97 -10.98 -19.25
CA ALA A 426 -8.91 -11.91 -18.91
C ALA A 426 -8.70 -12.97 -20.01
N VAL A 427 -7.44 -13.23 -20.38
CA VAL A 427 -7.04 -14.35 -21.24
C VAL A 427 -5.93 -15.10 -20.53
N THR A 428 -6.27 -16.20 -19.87
CA THR A 428 -5.36 -16.90 -18.96
C THR A 428 -5.42 -18.42 -19.20
N ARG A 429 -4.37 -19.13 -18.77
CA ARG A 429 -4.30 -20.58 -18.92
C ARG A 429 -5.31 -21.30 -18.01
N GLY A 430 -5.51 -20.83 -16.81
CA GLY A 430 -6.39 -21.41 -15.80
C GLY A 430 -7.22 -20.33 -15.11
N PRO A 431 -8.06 -20.71 -14.16
CA PRO A 431 -8.79 -19.77 -13.33
C PRO A 431 -7.85 -18.82 -12.59
N VAL A 432 -8.18 -17.54 -12.56
CA VAL A 432 -7.45 -16.49 -11.85
C VAL A 432 -8.43 -15.69 -11.01
N ARG A 433 -7.95 -14.97 -10.01
CA ARG A 433 -8.79 -14.18 -9.13
C ARG A 433 -9.48 -13.01 -9.84
N GLU A 434 -8.90 -12.55 -10.92
CA GLU A 434 -9.47 -11.52 -11.77
C GLU A 434 -10.79 -11.96 -12.44
N ASP A 435 -11.05 -13.26 -12.54
CA ASP A 435 -12.30 -13.81 -13.09
C ASP A 435 -13.54 -13.39 -12.30
N ASP A 436 -13.39 -13.17 -10.98
CA ASP A 436 -14.50 -12.81 -10.07
C ASP A 436 -15.14 -11.47 -10.44
N TYR A 437 -14.42 -10.61 -11.17
CA TYR A 437 -14.92 -9.30 -11.59
C TYR A 437 -14.68 -9.01 -13.08
N ALA A 438 -14.17 -9.97 -13.85
CA ALA A 438 -13.99 -9.81 -15.28
C ALA A 438 -15.33 -9.75 -16.03
N ALA A 439 -15.47 -8.80 -16.95
CA ALA A 439 -16.59 -8.74 -17.86
C ALA A 439 -16.64 -9.97 -18.78
N ARG A 440 -15.46 -10.49 -19.15
CA ARG A 440 -15.30 -11.72 -19.92
C ARG A 440 -13.92 -12.33 -19.66
N SER A 441 -13.90 -13.66 -19.45
CA SER A 441 -12.68 -14.44 -19.30
C SER A 441 -12.61 -15.53 -20.36
N LEU A 442 -11.45 -15.69 -20.99
CA LEU A 442 -11.14 -16.73 -21.94
C LEU A 442 -10.01 -17.60 -21.42
N ARG A 443 -10.00 -18.88 -21.79
CA ARG A 443 -8.93 -19.82 -21.45
C ARG A 443 -8.13 -20.15 -22.70
N ALA A 444 -6.81 -19.91 -22.63
CA ALA A 444 -5.89 -20.18 -23.72
C ALA A 444 -4.53 -20.61 -23.17
N GLY A 445 -3.95 -21.61 -23.77
CA GLY A 445 -2.60 -22.08 -23.47
C GLY A 445 -1.51 -21.10 -23.94
N GLU A 446 -0.26 -21.41 -23.62
CA GLU A 446 0.90 -20.67 -24.13
C GLU A 446 0.93 -20.78 -25.65
N GLY A 447 1.04 -19.64 -26.34
CA GLY A 447 1.02 -19.57 -27.81
C GLY A 447 -0.39 -19.43 -28.45
N GLU A 448 -1.47 -19.69 -27.69
CA GLU A 448 -2.86 -19.57 -28.19
C GLU A 448 -3.54 -18.26 -27.76
N GLN A 449 -2.90 -17.48 -26.87
CA GLN A 449 -3.50 -16.34 -26.21
C GLN A 449 -3.83 -15.20 -27.17
N ILE A 450 -3.03 -15.01 -28.23
CA ILE A 450 -3.29 -13.95 -29.22
C ILE A 450 -4.47 -14.31 -30.11
N GLU A 451 -4.65 -15.58 -30.45
CA GLU A 451 -5.82 -16.04 -31.18
C GLU A 451 -7.10 -15.88 -30.33
N ALA A 452 -7.01 -16.25 -29.04
CA ALA A 452 -8.11 -16.02 -28.09
C ALA A 452 -8.43 -14.53 -27.93
N LEU A 453 -7.42 -13.64 -27.91
CA LEU A 453 -7.59 -12.20 -27.82
C LEU A 453 -8.45 -11.62 -28.95
N GLU A 454 -8.34 -12.17 -30.18
CA GLU A 454 -9.16 -11.72 -31.31
C GLU A 454 -10.67 -11.86 -31.04
N GLN A 455 -11.08 -12.80 -30.19
CA GLN A 455 -12.48 -12.96 -29.79
C GLN A 455 -12.96 -11.81 -28.88
N LEU A 456 -12.04 -11.05 -28.24
CA LEU A 456 -12.33 -9.89 -27.41
C LEU A 456 -12.25 -8.57 -28.17
N ARG A 457 -11.77 -8.54 -29.42
CA ARG A 457 -11.57 -7.33 -30.20
C ARG A 457 -12.83 -6.47 -30.27
N GLY A 458 -13.97 -7.09 -30.51
CA GLY A 458 -15.27 -6.40 -30.57
C GLY A 458 -15.71 -5.80 -29.23
N ASP A 459 -15.31 -6.41 -28.11
CA ASP A 459 -15.63 -5.90 -26.78
C ASP A 459 -14.64 -4.77 -26.39
N LEU A 460 -13.34 -4.96 -26.63
CA LEU A 460 -12.31 -3.99 -26.32
C LEU A 460 -12.44 -2.70 -27.15
N SER A 461 -12.85 -2.80 -28.42
CA SER A 461 -13.05 -1.66 -29.31
C SER A 461 -14.20 -0.72 -28.90
N LYS A 462 -15.06 -1.14 -27.97
CA LYS A 462 -16.09 -0.26 -27.38
C LYS A 462 -15.54 0.79 -26.43
N HIS A 463 -14.29 0.62 -26.00
CA HIS A 463 -13.63 1.50 -25.03
C HIS A 463 -12.66 2.45 -25.73
N ALA A 464 -12.65 3.71 -25.31
CA ALA A 464 -11.76 4.75 -25.87
C ALA A 464 -10.27 4.47 -25.58
N SER A 465 -9.98 3.77 -24.47
CA SER A 465 -8.64 3.34 -24.08
C SER A 465 -8.70 2.02 -23.34
N VAL A 466 -7.67 1.20 -23.53
CA VAL A 466 -7.50 -0.10 -22.86
C VAL A 466 -6.09 -0.19 -22.33
N VAL A 467 -5.92 -0.51 -21.05
CA VAL A 467 -4.61 -0.86 -20.47
C VAL A 467 -4.43 -2.37 -20.57
N ILE A 468 -3.32 -2.80 -21.16
CA ILE A 468 -2.97 -4.21 -21.33
C ILE A 468 -1.86 -4.59 -20.35
N LEU A 469 -2.13 -5.57 -19.49
CA LEU A 469 -1.20 -6.18 -18.56
C LEU A 469 -0.88 -7.59 -19.05
N PHE A 470 0.32 -7.81 -19.56
CA PHE A 470 0.72 -9.12 -20.05
C PHE A 470 1.85 -9.73 -19.22
N GLY A 471 1.86 -11.05 -19.11
CA GLY A 471 2.84 -11.80 -18.35
C GLY A 471 3.79 -12.66 -19.20
N ASP A 472 4.47 -13.56 -18.51
CA ASP A 472 5.58 -14.39 -19.04
C ASP A 472 5.14 -15.45 -20.05
N SER A 473 3.87 -15.76 -20.13
CA SER A 473 3.37 -16.72 -21.12
C SER A 473 3.17 -16.09 -22.52
N VAL A 474 3.24 -14.76 -22.66
CA VAL A 474 3.21 -14.07 -23.96
C VAL A 474 4.65 -13.74 -24.37
N LYS A 475 5.18 -14.38 -25.42
CA LYS A 475 6.60 -14.33 -25.79
C LYS A 475 6.82 -14.13 -27.28
N GLY A 476 8.02 -13.66 -27.64
CA GLY A 476 8.49 -13.58 -29.01
C GLY A 476 7.59 -12.79 -29.94
N ALA A 477 7.19 -13.38 -31.04
CA ALA A 477 6.33 -12.75 -32.04
C ALA A 477 4.95 -12.37 -31.51
N ASP A 478 4.45 -13.05 -30.48
CA ASP A 478 3.13 -12.76 -29.90
C ASP A 478 3.12 -11.45 -29.12
N VAL A 479 4.25 -11.05 -28.55
CA VAL A 479 4.40 -9.71 -27.94
C VAL A 479 4.24 -8.61 -28.99
N ALA A 480 4.85 -8.79 -30.17
CA ALA A 480 4.71 -7.82 -31.28
C ALA A 480 3.27 -7.75 -31.79
N LYS A 481 2.57 -8.89 -31.89
CA LYS A 481 1.15 -8.94 -32.25
C LYS A 481 0.28 -8.24 -31.19
N LEU A 482 0.57 -8.45 -29.90
CA LEU A 482 -0.13 -7.81 -28.79
C LEU A 482 0.05 -6.28 -28.82
N VAL A 483 1.25 -5.79 -29.10
CA VAL A 483 1.53 -4.34 -29.24
C VAL A 483 0.89 -3.75 -30.50
N ALA A 484 0.66 -4.55 -31.54
CA ALA A 484 -0.02 -4.12 -32.75
C ALA A 484 -1.56 -4.16 -32.65
N PHE A 485 -2.10 -5.01 -31.75
CA PHE A 485 -3.51 -5.17 -31.48
C PHE A 485 -4.17 -3.88 -30.98
#